data_9882f2637e165f3ed4f090ab0e539bf5
#
_entry.id   9882f2637e165f3ed4f090ab0e539bf5
#
_cell.length_a   1.000
_cell.length_b   1.000
_cell.length_c   1.000
_cell.angle_alpha   90.00
_cell.angle_beta   90.00
_cell.angle_gamma   90.00
#
_symmetry.space_group_name_H-M   'P 1'
#
loop_
_entity.id
_entity.type
_entity.pdbx_description
1 polymer ?
#
loop_
_entity_poly.entity_id
_entity_poly.type
_entity_poly.pdbx_seq_one_letter_code
_entity_poly.pdbx_strand_id
1 'polypeptide(L)'
;MNKMQKGFTLIELMIVVAIIGILAAIALPAYRDYMQRSANSACLGEAKAYMGTVVADSADLRTPSNPRYSACLSTSAVTGVSARTAYTGGTTVTFIPQARGNTALRFNTICQGATGSCALSTTPTP
;
A
#
# COMPACT_ATOMS: atom_id res chain seq x y z
N MET A 1 48.94 -11.69 34.31
CA MET A 1 48.63 -12.25 33.00
C MET A 1 48.17 -11.13 32.08
N ASN A 2 48.99 -10.71 31.13
CA ASN A 2 48.61 -9.67 30.17
C ASN A 2 47.74 -10.31 29.11
N LYS A 3 46.42 -10.00 29.11
CA LYS A 3 45.56 -10.31 27.99
C LYS A 3 45.97 -9.42 26.81
N MET A 4 46.59 -10.00 25.80
CA MET A 4 46.80 -9.29 24.53
C MET A 4 45.43 -8.97 23.94
N GLN A 5 45.01 -7.70 24.03
CA GLN A 5 43.89 -7.19 23.30
C GLN A 5 44.26 -7.16 21.81
N LYS A 6 43.71 -8.07 21.04
CA LYS A 6 43.78 -8.02 19.59
C LYS A 6 42.85 -6.88 19.12
N GLY A 7 43.44 -5.77 18.70
CA GLY A 7 42.71 -4.65 18.10
C GLY A 7 42.32 -4.98 16.67
N PHE A 8 41.20 -4.43 16.21
CA PHE A 8 40.77 -4.45 14.80
C PHE A 8 41.81 -3.68 13.96
N THR A 9 42.17 -4.21 12.80
CA THR A 9 43.01 -3.50 11.84
C THR A 9 42.17 -2.49 11.03
N LEU A 10 42.77 -1.41 10.61
CA LEU A 10 42.12 -0.36 9.81
C LEU A 10 41.61 -0.93 8.48
N ILE A 11 42.37 -1.86 7.86
CA ILE A 11 42.00 -2.48 6.59
C ILE A 11 40.79 -3.42 6.75
N GLU A 12 40.66 -4.16 7.85
CA GLU A 12 39.51 -5.00 8.14
C GLU A 12 38.23 -4.17 8.23
N LEU A 13 38.30 -3.01 8.89
CA LEU A 13 37.15 -2.11 8.99
C LEU A 13 36.81 -1.51 7.62
N MET A 14 37.81 -1.08 6.82
CA MET A 14 37.60 -0.53 5.50
C MET A 14 36.93 -1.49 4.54
N ILE A 15 37.33 -2.77 4.53
CA ILE A 15 36.70 -3.80 3.67
C ILE A 15 35.25 -4.02 4.09
N VAL A 16 34.96 -4.10 5.37
CA VAL A 16 33.60 -4.33 5.87
C VAL A 16 32.65 -3.21 5.47
N VAL A 17 33.05 -1.95 5.67
CA VAL A 17 32.19 -0.80 5.30
C VAL A 17 32.02 -0.69 3.79
N ALA A 18 33.05 -1.03 3.00
CA ALA A 18 32.94 -1.05 1.55
C ALA A 18 31.93 -2.09 1.06
N ILE A 19 31.96 -3.31 1.60
CA ILE A 19 31.00 -4.37 1.27
C ILE A 19 29.57 -3.97 1.67
N ILE A 20 29.38 -3.44 2.88
CA ILE A 20 28.07 -2.96 3.33
C ILE A 20 27.55 -1.85 2.41
N GLY A 21 28.41 -0.92 1.99
CA GLY A 21 28.05 0.18 1.06
C GLY A 21 27.56 -0.35 -0.28
N ILE A 22 28.25 -1.34 -0.86
CA ILE A 22 27.84 -1.96 -2.13
C ILE A 22 26.50 -2.69 -1.99
N LEU A 23 26.33 -3.48 -0.94
CA LEU A 23 25.09 -4.21 -0.70
C LEU A 23 23.92 -3.26 -0.46
N ALA A 24 24.12 -2.18 0.32
CA ALA A 24 23.09 -1.20 0.59
C ALA A 24 22.66 -0.45 -0.68
N ALA A 25 23.59 -0.13 -1.58
CA ALA A 25 23.30 0.56 -2.84
C ALA A 25 22.30 -0.22 -3.72
N ILE A 26 22.35 -1.55 -3.67
CA ILE A 26 21.44 -2.42 -4.44
C ILE A 26 20.15 -2.70 -3.64
N ALA A 27 20.26 -2.92 -2.33
CA ALA A 27 19.13 -3.34 -1.51
C ALA A 27 18.12 -2.22 -1.23
N LEU A 28 18.55 -0.99 -1.01
CA LEU A 28 17.66 0.11 -0.65
C LEU A 28 16.62 0.47 -1.74
N PRO A 29 16.97 0.59 -3.03
CA PRO A 29 15.98 0.83 -4.07
C PRO A 29 14.96 -0.31 -4.16
N ALA A 30 15.43 -1.56 -4.16
CA ALA A 30 14.56 -2.73 -4.21
C ALA A 30 13.61 -2.81 -3.02
N TYR A 31 14.08 -2.45 -1.82
CA TYR A 31 13.26 -2.40 -0.62
C TYR A 31 12.16 -1.33 -0.72
N ARG A 32 12.46 -0.15 -1.24
CA ARG A 32 11.48 0.92 -1.46
C ARG A 32 10.39 0.51 -2.43
N ASP A 33 10.74 -0.18 -3.51
CA ASP A 33 9.78 -0.69 -4.49
C ASP A 33 8.87 -1.76 -3.86
N TYR A 34 9.44 -2.66 -3.08
CA TYR A 34 8.69 -3.68 -2.35
C TYR A 34 7.71 -3.07 -1.36
N MET A 35 8.15 -2.06 -0.59
CA MET A 35 7.30 -1.37 0.38
C MET A 35 6.08 -0.72 -0.29
N GLN A 36 6.27 -0.08 -1.45
CA GLN A 36 5.15 0.55 -2.16
C GLN A 36 4.19 -0.50 -2.75
N ARG A 37 4.70 -1.57 -3.33
CA ARG A 37 3.86 -2.68 -3.83
C ARG A 37 3.06 -3.33 -2.70
N SER A 38 3.66 -3.50 -1.53
CA SER A 38 2.97 -4.00 -0.34
C SER A 38 1.86 -3.07 0.12
N ALA A 39 2.09 -1.75 0.12
CA ALA A 39 1.08 -0.75 0.45
C ALA A 39 -0.09 -0.76 -0.55
N ASN A 40 0.18 -0.90 -1.85
CA ASN A 40 -0.86 -1.04 -2.88
C ASN A 40 -1.73 -2.28 -2.61
N SER A 41 -1.11 -3.43 -2.33
CA SER A 41 -1.81 -4.69 -2.06
C SER A 41 -2.64 -4.63 -0.77
N ALA A 42 -2.11 -3.96 0.27
CA ALA A 42 -2.83 -3.76 1.52
C ALA A 42 -4.09 -2.89 1.33
N CYS A 43 -3.96 -1.78 0.57
CA CYS A 43 -5.12 -0.94 0.24
C CYS A 43 -6.13 -1.68 -0.64
N LEU A 44 -5.68 -2.49 -1.60
CA LEU A 44 -6.56 -3.35 -2.40
C LEU A 44 -7.36 -4.33 -1.52
N GLY A 45 -6.72 -4.94 -0.54
CA GLY A 45 -7.39 -5.84 0.42
C GLY A 45 -8.44 -5.12 1.26
N GLU A 46 -8.09 -3.94 1.79
CA GLU A 46 -9.00 -3.09 2.57
C GLU A 46 -10.20 -2.65 1.73
N ALA A 47 -9.97 -2.20 0.49
CA ALA A 47 -11.01 -1.78 -0.44
C ALA A 47 -11.96 -2.93 -0.81
N LYS A 48 -11.43 -4.13 -1.07
CA LYS A 48 -12.24 -5.33 -1.35
C LYS A 48 -13.14 -5.70 -0.17
N ALA A 49 -12.59 -5.68 1.05
CA ALA A 49 -13.35 -5.98 2.24
C ALA A 49 -14.49 -4.96 2.45
N TYR A 50 -14.19 -3.67 2.30
CA TYR A 50 -15.20 -2.63 2.42
C TYR A 50 -16.28 -2.73 1.34
N MET A 51 -15.90 -2.92 0.07
CA MET A 51 -16.86 -3.04 -1.04
C MET A 51 -17.75 -4.27 -0.89
N GLY A 52 -17.28 -5.35 -0.28
CA GLY A 52 -18.13 -6.50 0.08
C GLY A 52 -19.26 -6.10 1.03
N THR A 53 -18.98 -5.29 2.05
CA THR A 53 -20.02 -4.76 2.95
C THR A 53 -20.96 -3.79 2.24
N VAL A 54 -20.43 -2.95 1.33
CA VAL A 54 -21.23 -2.02 0.52
C VAL A 54 -22.28 -2.76 -0.32
N VAL A 55 -21.86 -3.81 -1.00
CA VAL A 55 -22.78 -4.62 -1.82
C VAL A 55 -23.85 -5.27 -0.94
N ALA A 56 -23.48 -5.87 0.19
CA ALA A 56 -24.41 -6.52 1.10
C ALA A 56 -25.43 -5.52 1.69
N ASP A 57 -24.95 -4.40 2.26
CA ASP A 57 -25.83 -3.39 2.86
C ASP A 57 -26.73 -2.72 1.82
N SER A 58 -26.19 -2.46 0.62
CA SER A 58 -26.96 -1.83 -0.46
C SER A 58 -28.05 -2.77 -1.02
N ALA A 59 -27.78 -4.07 -1.09
CA ALA A 59 -28.78 -5.07 -1.47
C ALA A 59 -29.93 -5.15 -0.45
N ASP A 60 -29.63 -4.96 0.84
CA ASP A 60 -30.61 -4.86 1.92
C ASP A 60 -31.26 -3.47 2.04
N LEU A 61 -31.06 -2.58 1.07
CA LEU A 61 -31.55 -1.19 1.06
C LEU A 61 -31.04 -0.33 2.23
N ARG A 62 -29.97 -0.76 2.91
CA ARG A 62 -29.30 0.00 3.97
C ARG A 62 -28.19 0.89 3.40
N THR A 63 -27.90 1.97 4.10
CA THR A 63 -26.75 2.81 3.76
C THR A 63 -25.50 2.21 4.43
N PRO A 64 -24.46 1.86 3.66
CA PRO A 64 -23.22 1.35 4.23
C PRO A 64 -22.58 2.35 5.18
N SER A 65 -21.85 1.86 6.18
CA SER A 65 -21.02 2.71 7.03
C SER A 65 -19.83 3.29 6.24
N ASN A 66 -19.27 4.39 6.75
CA ASN A 66 -18.05 4.95 6.15
C ASN A 66 -16.87 3.97 6.31
N PRO A 67 -15.97 3.89 5.31
CA PRO A 67 -14.79 3.04 5.42
C PRO A 67 -13.87 3.52 6.55
N ARG A 68 -13.23 2.56 7.21
CA ARG A 68 -12.13 2.83 8.15
C ARG A 68 -10.83 2.69 7.39
N TYR A 69 -10.14 3.81 7.20
CA TYR A 69 -8.90 3.85 6.45
C TYR A 69 -7.70 3.46 7.34
N SER A 70 -7.03 2.39 6.98
CA SER A 70 -5.81 1.90 7.63
C SER A 70 -4.66 1.78 6.60
N ALA A 71 -4.89 1.07 5.53
CA ALA A 71 -3.94 0.88 4.44
C ALA A 71 -4.14 1.88 3.29
N CYS A 72 -5.38 2.31 3.07
CA CYS A 72 -5.70 3.37 2.13
C CYS A 72 -5.61 4.75 2.81
N LEU A 73 -5.53 5.81 2.02
CA LEU A 73 -5.61 7.19 2.50
C LEU A 73 -7.06 7.60 2.76
N SER A 74 -7.30 8.30 3.85
CA SER A 74 -8.61 8.89 4.16
C SER A 74 -9.06 9.95 3.14
N THR A 75 -8.12 10.52 2.37
CA THR A 75 -8.38 11.44 1.26
C THR A 75 -9.03 10.79 0.04
N SER A 76 -9.24 9.47 0.07
CA SER A 76 -9.97 8.75 -1.00
C SER A 76 -11.42 9.24 -1.18
N ALA A 77 -11.92 10.11 -0.31
CA ALA A 77 -13.25 10.72 -0.35
C ALA A 77 -14.43 9.73 -0.48
N VAL A 78 -14.19 8.45 -0.19
CA VAL A 78 -15.23 7.42 -0.23
C VAL A 78 -16.03 7.47 1.07
N THR A 79 -17.33 7.62 0.94
CA THR A 79 -18.29 7.54 2.06
C THR A 79 -19.27 6.40 1.81
N GLY A 80 -19.99 5.98 2.83
CA GLY A 80 -21.05 4.97 2.66
C GLY A 80 -22.11 5.41 1.64
N VAL A 81 -22.45 6.70 1.63
CA VAL A 81 -23.41 7.27 0.68
C VAL A 81 -22.85 7.22 -0.75
N SER A 82 -21.61 7.66 -0.97
CA SER A 82 -20.99 7.64 -2.31
C SER A 82 -20.79 6.21 -2.82
N ALA A 83 -20.44 5.28 -1.94
CA ALA A 83 -20.29 3.87 -2.28
C ALA A 83 -21.63 3.25 -2.67
N ARG A 84 -22.73 3.55 -1.93
CA ARG A 84 -24.07 3.13 -2.29
C ARG A 84 -24.53 3.71 -3.62
N THR A 85 -24.26 5.00 -3.88
CA THR A 85 -24.58 5.62 -5.16
C THR A 85 -23.82 4.93 -6.30
N ALA A 86 -22.57 4.54 -6.07
CA ALA A 86 -21.80 3.78 -7.05
C ALA A 86 -22.38 2.38 -7.29
N TYR A 87 -22.91 1.73 -6.25
CA TYR A 87 -23.60 0.45 -6.37
C TYR A 87 -24.85 0.57 -7.25
N THR A 88 -25.72 1.52 -6.96
CA THR A 88 -26.99 1.71 -7.71
C THR A 88 -26.76 2.26 -9.12
N GLY A 89 -25.75 3.10 -9.30
CA GLY A 89 -25.42 3.72 -10.59
C GLY A 89 -24.44 2.92 -11.46
N GLY A 90 -23.88 1.81 -10.97
CA GLY A 90 -22.90 1.00 -11.68
C GLY A 90 -21.56 1.72 -11.94
N THR A 91 -21.26 2.75 -11.16
CA THR A 91 -20.01 3.55 -11.31
C THR A 91 -18.86 2.98 -10.49
N THR A 92 -17.67 3.52 -10.69
CA THR A 92 -16.46 3.08 -9.97
C THR A 92 -16.19 3.92 -8.74
N VAL A 93 -15.54 3.29 -7.75
CA VAL A 93 -15.03 3.93 -6.54
C VAL A 93 -13.52 3.75 -6.49
N THR A 94 -12.78 4.82 -6.19
CA THR A 94 -11.32 4.80 -6.18
C THR A 94 -10.78 4.95 -4.77
N PHE A 95 -9.89 4.05 -4.38
CA PHE A 95 -9.12 4.12 -3.14
C PHE A 95 -7.66 4.39 -3.44
N ILE A 96 -7.03 5.25 -2.65
CA ILE A 96 -5.66 5.70 -2.83
C ILE A 96 -4.80 5.01 -1.76
N PRO A 97 -3.77 4.21 -2.14
CA PRO A 97 -2.87 3.60 -1.16
C PRO A 97 -1.95 4.64 -0.51
N GLN A 98 -1.46 4.32 0.69
CA GLN A 98 -0.47 5.15 1.35
C GLN A 98 0.86 5.15 0.58
N ALA A 99 1.56 6.28 0.59
CA ALA A 99 2.93 6.38 0.07
C ALA A 99 3.89 5.79 1.11
N ARG A 100 4.48 4.63 0.82
CA ARG A 100 5.36 3.89 1.74
C ARG A 100 6.78 3.65 1.22
N GLY A 101 7.07 4.12 0.01
CA GLY A 101 8.38 3.90 -0.60
C GLY A 101 8.53 4.65 -1.91
N ASN A 102 8.70 3.93 -3.02
CA ASN A 102 8.77 4.53 -4.34
C ASN A 102 7.37 4.93 -4.83
N THR A 103 7.05 6.22 -4.74
CA THR A 103 5.74 6.76 -5.12
C THR A 103 5.43 6.62 -6.62
N ALA A 104 6.44 6.47 -7.48
CA ALA A 104 6.23 6.18 -8.90
C ALA A 104 5.56 4.82 -9.15
N LEU A 105 5.59 3.92 -8.16
CA LEU A 105 4.91 2.63 -8.18
C LEU A 105 3.60 2.64 -7.37
N ARG A 106 3.05 3.80 -7.06
CA ARG A 106 1.76 3.90 -6.36
C ARG A 106 0.62 3.76 -7.36
N PHE A 107 -0.15 2.68 -7.23
CA PHE A 107 -1.30 2.39 -8.07
C PHE A 107 -2.58 2.45 -7.25
N ASN A 108 -3.56 3.22 -7.71
CA ASN A 108 -4.86 3.29 -7.06
C ASN A 108 -5.61 1.95 -7.17
N THR A 109 -6.46 1.69 -6.20
CA THR A 109 -7.43 0.61 -6.27
C THR A 109 -8.74 1.15 -6.84
N ILE A 110 -9.21 0.57 -7.92
CA ILE A 110 -10.49 0.90 -8.56
C ILE A 110 -11.46 -0.24 -8.31
N CYS A 111 -12.59 0.08 -7.72
CA CYS A 111 -13.66 -0.89 -7.41
C CYS A 111 -14.90 -0.59 -8.23
N GLN A 112 -15.51 -1.63 -8.80
CA GLN A 112 -16.82 -1.55 -9.45
C GLN A 112 -17.92 -1.52 -8.40
N GLY A 113 -18.71 -0.46 -8.37
CA GLY A 113 -19.76 -0.29 -7.36
C GLY A 113 -20.80 -1.43 -7.39
N ALA A 114 -21.26 -1.79 -8.57
CA ALA A 114 -22.33 -2.78 -8.73
C ALA A 114 -21.94 -4.21 -8.28
N THR A 115 -20.68 -4.61 -8.48
CA THR A 115 -20.21 -5.97 -8.20
C THR A 115 -19.33 -6.07 -6.96
N GLY A 116 -18.79 -4.94 -6.50
CA GLY A 116 -17.79 -4.91 -5.42
C GLY A 116 -16.41 -5.45 -5.83
N SER A 117 -16.19 -5.76 -7.11
CA SER A 117 -14.88 -6.24 -7.59
C SER A 117 -13.87 -5.09 -7.66
N CYS A 118 -12.65 -5.32 -7.16
CA CYS A 118 -11.59 -4.32 -7.09
C CYS A 118 -10.31 -4.82 -7.76
N ALA A 119 -9.62 -3.90 -8.44
CA ALA A 119 -8.32 -4.15 -9.06
C ALA A 119 -7.41 -2.93 -8.92
N LEU A 120 -6.10 -3.13 -9.04
CA LEU A 120 -5.15 -2.02 -9.15
C LEU A 120 -5.30 -1.35 -10.52
N SER A 121 -5.16 -0.02 -10.56
CA SER A 121 -5.11 0.73 -11.81
C SER A 121 -3.89 0.32 -12.64
N THR A 122 -3.95 0.51 -13.94
CA THR A 122 -2.83 0.23 -14.85
C THR A 122 -1.85 1.40 -14.94
N THR A 123 -2.25 2.59 -14.45
CA THR A 123 -1.42 3.80 -14.44
C THR A 123 -1.05 4.17 -13.01
N PRO A 124 0.23 4.52 -12.75
CA PRO A 124 0.64 5.05 -11.45
C PRO A 124 -0.09 6.38 -11.15
N THR A 125 -0.31 6.62 -9.88
CA THR A 125 -0.90 7.89 -9.41
C THR A 125 0.22 8.79 -8.91
N PRO A 126 0.29 10.04 -9.34
CA PRO A 126 1.27 10.98 -8.83
C PRO A 126 1.14 11.24 -7.33
#